data_75e402993d3c0b8bd5bf33610e1cebe7
#
_entry.id   75e402993d3c0b8bd5bf33610e1cebe7
#
_cell.length_a   1.000
_cell.length_b   1.000
_cell.length_c   1.000
_cell.angle_alpha   90.00
_cell.angle_beta   90.00
_cell.angle_gamma   90.00
#
_symmetry.space_group_name_H-M   'P 1'
#
loop_
_entity.id
_entity.type
_entity.pdbx_description
1 polymer ?
#
loop_
_entity_poly.entity_id
_entity_poly.type
_entity_poly.pdbx_seq_one_letter_code
_entity_poly.pdbx_strand_id
1 'polypeptide(L)'
;MNDLKNVIDSIDLGLPAPLEEPERQYYFIRKGREYVTARSKSLGRDLTCSIQTFGCQMNVRDSEKLAGILEQMGYVRTESEHADFIIYNTCTVRENANRKVYGHLGLMKHLKEKNPEMKIALCGCMMQEQHVVEIISKSYRFVDMVFGTHNVYKLAEIFVNRIESG
;
A
#
# COMPACT_ATOMS: atom_id res chain seq x y z
N MET A 1 -6.77 20.60 3.90
CA MET A 1 -5.59 19.76 4.16
C MET A 1 -5.14 19.79 5.61
N ASN A 2 -5.00 20.96 6.20
CA ASN A 2 -4.62 21.07 7.62
C ASN A 2 -5.65 20.41 8.55
N ASP A 3 -6.92 20.46 8.20
CA ASP A 3 -8.00 19.90 9.03
C ASP A 3 -7.93 18.38 9.13
N LEU A 4 -7.65 17.68 8.03
CA LEU A 4 -7.53 16.21 8.04
C LEU A 4 -6.33 15.78 8.87
N LYS A 5 -5.20 16.47 8.73
CA LYS A 5 -4.02 16.18 9.54
C LYS A 5 -4.34 16.36 11.02
N ASN A 6 -5.03 17.43 11.38
CA ASN A 6 -5.41 17.71 12.76
C ASN A 6 -6.36 16.65 13.31
N VAL A 7 -7.31 16.18 12.50
CA VAL A 7 -8.22 15.11 12.89
C VAL A 7 -7.43 13.82 13.18
N ILE A 8 -6.52 13.46 12.29
CA ILE A 8 -5.68 12.27 12.47
C ILE A 8 -4.78 12.40 13.69
N ASP A 9 -4.16 13.56 13.88
CA ASP A 9 -3.26 13.82 15.02
C ASP A 9 -3.99 13.74 16.37
N SER A 10 -5.30 14.02 16.39
CA SER A 10 -6.10 14.01 17.62
C SER A 10 -6.67 12.64 18.00
N ILE A 11 -6.47 11.61 17.17
CA ILE A 11 -7.03 10.28 17.42
C ILE A 11 -6.33 9.62 18.61
N ASP A 12 -7.15 9.05 19.50
CA ASP A 12 -6.67 8.27 20.64
C ASP A 12 -6.59 6.78 20.27
N LEU A 13 -5.38 6.29 20.09
CA LEU A 13 -5.13 4.89 19.74
C LEU A 13 -5.37 3.92 20.92
N GLY A 14 -5.59 4.44 22.12
CA GLY A 14 -5.99 3.62 23.26
C GLY A 14 -7.44 3.15 23.20
N LEU A 15 -8.25 3.76 22.33
CA LEU A 15 -9.64 3.37 22.10
C LEU A 15 -9.72 2.38 20.94
N PRO A 16 -10.81 1.55 20.88
CA PRO A 16 -11.02 0.67 19.73
C PRO A 16 -11.19 1.46 18.42
N ALA A 17 -10.87 0.83 17.29
CA ALA A 17 -11.09 1.42 15.98
C ALA A 17 -12.58 1.71 15.78
N PRO A 18 -12.95 2.90 15.27
CA PRO A 18 -14.35 3.21 14.93
C PRO A 18 -14.91 2.18 13.94
N LEU A 19 -16.21 1.92 14.01
CA LEU A 19 -16.87 1.02 13.08
C LEU A 19 -17.25 1.70 11.77
N GLU A 20 -17.46 3.01 11.82
CA GLU A 20 -17.94 3.78 10.67
C GLU A 20 -16.82 4.48 9.91
N GLU A 21 -17.03 4.63 8.59
CA GLU A 21 -16.14 5.37 7.70
C GLU A 21 -16.56 6.85 7.66
N PRO A 22 -15.64 7.81 7.45
CA PRO A 22 -14.20 7.59 7.22
C PRO A 22 -13.35 7.52 8.49
N GLU A 23 -13.94 7.66 9.66
CA GLU A 23 -13.24 7.73 10.96
C GLU A 23 -12.40 6.47 11.20
N ARG A 24 -12.92 5.31 10.77
CA ARG A 24 -12.19 4.04 10.85
C ARG A 24 -10.85 4.11 10.12
N GLN A 25 -10.83 4.66 8.92
CA GLN A 25 -9.57 4.77 8.15
C GLN A 25 -8.63 5.79 8.76
N TYR A 26 -9.12 6.88 9.33
CA TYR A 26 -8.27 7.85 10.02
C TYR A 26 -7.56 7.21 11.21
N TYR A 27 -8.24 6.35 11.93
CA TYR A 27 -7.64 5.56 13.03
C TYR A 27 -6.48 4.70 12.50
N PHE A 28 -6.68 3.98 11.41
CA PHE A 28 -5.63 3.13 10.85
C PHE A 28 -4.49 3.93 10.23
N ILE A 29 -4.76 5.10 9.66
CA ILE A 29 -3.71 6.01 9.19
C ILE A 29 -2.85 6.43 10.39
N ARG A 30 -3.47 6.76 11.50
CA ARG A 30 -2.74 7.13 12.73
C ARG A 30 -1.87 5.97 13.24
N LYS A 31 -2.41 4.77 13.27
CA LYS A 31 -1.65 3.57 13.64
C LYS A 31 -0.48 3.31 12.69
N GLY A 32 -0.71 3.39 11.40
CA GLY A 32 0.34 3.25 10.39
C GLY A 32 1.42 4.31 10.54
N ARG A 33 1.04 5.54 10.88
CA ARG A 33 1.99 6.63 11.14
C ARG A 33 2.92 6.31 12.30
N GLU A 34 2.41 5.68 13.35
CA GLU A 34 3.23 5.25 14.48
C GLU A 34 4.30 4.25 14.05
N TYR A 35 3.92 3.28 13.22
CA TYR A 35 4.85 2.30 12.66
C TYR A 35 5.93 2.99 11.80
N VAL A 36 5.52 3.87 10.88
CA VAL A 36 6.44 4.56 9.97
C VAL A 36 7.42 5.44 10.76
N THR A 37 6.92 6.17 11.75
CA THR A 37 7.75 7.03 12.59
C THR A 37 8.81 6.21 13.35
N ALA A 38 8.40 5.09 13.93
CA ALA A 38 9.32 4.21 14.65
C ALA A 38 10.40 3.63 13.73
N ARG A 39 10.02 3.19 12.54
CA ARG A 39 10.97 2.66 11.54
C ARG A 39 11.93 3.74 11.05
N SER A 40 11.42 4.93 10.76
CA SER A 40 12.25 6.07 10.34
C SER A 40 13.30 6.41 11.38
N LYS A 41 12.91 6.44 12.65
CA LYS A 41 13.85 6.66 13.74
C LYS A 41 14.93 5.59 13.81
N SER A 42 14.50 4.33 13.70
CA SER A 42 15.41 3.18 13.76
C SER A 42 16.44 3.20 12.64
N LEU A 43 16.02 3.59 11.44
CA LEU A 43 16.88 3.63 10.26
C LEU A 43 17.64 4.94 10.10
N GLY A 44 17.25 6.00 10.79
CA GLY A 44 17.86 7.32 10.66
C GLY A 44 17.55 8.00 9.33
N ARG A 45 16.46 7.62 8.67
CA ARG A 45 16.02 8.22 7.40
C ARG A 45 14.52 8.07 7.22
N ASP A 46 13.94 8.87 6.33
CA ASP A 46 12.53 8.75 5.98
C ASP A 46 12.27 7.44 5.22
N LEU A 47 11.11 6.84 5.46
CA LEU A 47 10.63 5.73 4.64
C LEU A 47 10.02 6.27 3.35
N THR A 48 10.28 5.57 2.26
CA THR A 48 9.82 5.97 0.93
C THR A 48 8.74 5.04 0.38
N CYS A 49 7.88 5.57 -0.48
CA CYS A 49 6.87 4.78 -1.18
C CYS A 49 6.90 5.10 -2.67
N SER A 50 6.57 4.09 -3.47
CA SER A 50 6.46 4.21 -4.92
C SER A 50 5.18 3.55 -5.39
N ILE A 51 4.43 4.22 -6.27
CA ILE A 51 3.21 3.67 -6.85
C ILE A 51 3.38 3.62 -8.35
N GLN A 52 3.34 2.41 -8.89
CA GLN A 52 3.43 2.15 -10.32
C GLN A 52 2.02 1.89 -10.85
N THR A 53 1.58 2.68 -11.81
CA THR A 53 0.25 2.60 -12.38
C THR A 53 0.29 1.92 -13.75
N PHE A 54 -0.47 0.84 -13.89
CA PHE A 54 -0.60 0.08 -15.13
C PHE A 54 -2.06 0.14 -15.57
N GLY A 55 -2.38 0.94 -16.59
CA GLY A 55 -3.74 0.96 -17.11
C GLY A 55 -4.24 2.34 -17.50
N CYS A 56 -5.52 2.60 -17.21
CA CYS A 56 -6.24 3.78 -17.67
C CYS A 56 -6.28 4.91 -16.63
N GLN A 57 -6.98 6.00 -16.96
CA GLN A 57 -7.10 7.16 -16.07
C GLN A 57 -7.78 6.87 -14.73
N MET A 58 -8.64 5.87 -14.68
CA MET A 58 -9.24 5.45 -13.40
C MET A 58 -8.18 4.94 -12.43
N ASN A 59 -7.20 4.20 -12.95
CA ASN A 59 -6.07 3.73 -12.14
C ASN A 59 -5.23 4.90 -11.63
N VAL A 60 -5.09 5.96 -12.43
CA VAL A 60 -4.36 7.17 -11.99
C VAL A 60 -5.05 7.82 -10.78
N ARG A 61 -6.37 7.92 -10.79
CA ARG A 61 -7.12 8.46 -9.65
C ARG A 61 -6.94 7.62 -8.38
N ASP A 62 -6.99 6.31 -8.53
CA ASP A 62 -6.78 5.39 -7.41
C ASP A 62 -5.35 5.51 -6.89
N SER A 63 -4.37 5.65 -7.79
CA SER A 63 -2.98 5.86 -7.40
C SER A 63 -2.79 7.15 -6.60
N GLU A 64 -3.49 8.23 -6.96
CA GLU A 64 -3.43 9.47 -6.21
C GLU A 64 -4.03 9.31 -4.79
N LYS A 65 -5.11 8.56 -4.66
CA LYS A 65 -5.69 8.25 -3.35
C LYS A 65 -4.71 7.43 -2.49
N LEU A 66 -4.09 6.42 -3.08
CA LEU A 66 -3.10 5.60 -2.39
C LEU A 66 -1.91 6.44 -1.93
N ALA A 67 -1.39 7.30 -2.80
CA ALA A 67 -0.30 8.21 -2.46
C ALA A 67 -0.67 9.13 -1.29
N GLY A 68 -1.88 9.68 -1.31
CA GLY A 68 -2.38 10.54 -0.23
C GLY A 68 -2.42 9.81 1.12
N ILE A 69 -2.89 8.57 1.13
CA ILE A 69 -2.94 7.75 2.35
C ILE A 69 -1.52 7.49 2.87
N LEU A 70 -0.61 7.08 2.00
CA LEU A 70 0.78 6.80 2.40
C LEU A 70 1.49 8.04 2.91
N GLU A 71 1.28 9.19 2.27
CA GLU A 71 1.86 10.45 2.73
C GLU A 71 1.32 10.85 4.12
N GLN A 72 0.03 10.63 4.38
CA GLN A 72 -0.56 10.84 5.70
C GLN A 72 0.03 9.91 6.76
N MET A 73 0.49 8.73 6.35
CA MET A 73 1.18 7.79 7.24
C MET A 73 2.65 8.16 7.45
N GLY A 74 3.18 9.11 6.70
CA GLY A 74 4.56 9.58 6.86
C GLY A 74 5.55 9.07 5.82
N TYR A 75 5.10 8.32 4.82
CA TYR A 75 5.97 7.93 3.71
C TYR A 75 6.27 9.12 2.82
N VAL A 76 7.47 9.16 2.29
CA VAL A 76 7.89 10.15 1.28
C VAL A 76 7.82 9.48 -0.10
N ARG A 77 7.14 10.12 -1.03
CA ARG A 77 6.94 9.57 -2.36
C ARG A 77 8.25 9.61 -3.16
N THR A 78 8.55 8.50 -3.86
CA THR A 78 9.69 8.37 -4.77
C THR A 78 9.28 7.61 -6.03
N GLU A 79 10.02 7.76 -7.09
CA GLU A 79 9.82 6.96 -8.31
C GLU A 79 10.74 5.74 -8.35
N SER A 80 11.63 5.61 -7.37
CA SER A 80 12.57 4.49 -7.31
C SER A 80 11.89 3.19 -6.94
N GLU A 81 12.27 2.10 -7.60
CA GLU A 81 11.84 0.75 -7.25
C GLU A 81 12.51 0.23 -5.96
N HIS A 82 13.47 0.96 -5.42
CA HIS A 82 14.10 0.66 -4.14
C HIS A 82 13.36 1.29 -2.94
N ALA A 83 12.10 1.65 -3.13
CA ALA A 83 11.28 2.22 -2.07
C ALA A 83 10.98 1.20 -0.97
N ASP A 84 10.66 1.70 0.22
CA ASP A 84 10.29 0.85 1.37
C ASP A 84 8.89 0.27 1.24
N PHE A 85 8.03 0.90 0.47
CA PHE A 85 6.69 0.41 0.15
C PHE A 85 6.42 0.62 -1.34
N ILE A 86 6.16 -0.45 -2.06
CA ILE A 86 5.84 -0.40 -3.48
C ILE A 86 4.43 -0.91 -3.71
N ILE A 87 3.65 -0.15 -4.46
CA ILE A 87 2.31 -0.54 -4.88
C ILE A 87 2.24 -0.60 -6.40
N TYR A 88 1.75 -1.73 -6.91
CA TYR A 88 1.40 -1.88 -8.33
C TYR A 88 -0.12 -1.79 -8.46
N ASN A 89 -0.59 -0.73 -9.10
CA ASN A 89 -2.00 -0.52 -9.40
C ASN A 89 -2.27 -1.01 -10.82
N THR A 90 -3.03 -2.08 -10.95
CA THR A 90 -3.14 -2.89 -12.16
C THR A 90 -4.47 -2.70 -12.89
N CYS A 91 -4.51 -3.13 -14.15
CA CYS A 91 -5.70 -3.08 -14.99
C CYS A 91 -5.87 -4.43 -15.72
N THR A 92 -7.12 -4.89 -15.85
CA THR A 92 -7.44 -6.14 -16.55
C THR A 92 -7.62 -5.97 -18.06
N VAL A 93 -7.81 -4.75 -18.52
CA VAL A 93 -8.25 -4.44 -19.90
C VAL A 93 -7.14 -4.66 -20.92
N ARG A 94 -5.87 -4.72 -20.49
CA ARG A 94 -4.74 -4.85 -21.40
C ARG A 94 -3.82 -6.00 -20.98
N GLU A 95 -3.77 -7.03 -21.82
CA GLU A 95 -2.89 -8.18 -21.61
C GLU A 95 -1.42 -7.80 -21.45
N ASN A 96 -0.95 -6.78 -22.19
CA ASN A 96 0.41 -6.28 -22.06
C ASN A 96 0.71 -5.68 -20.69
N ALA A 97 -0.28 -5.07 -20.05
CA ALA A 97 -0.13 -4.53 -18.70
C ALA A 97 0.10 -5.66 -17.68
N ASN A 98 -0.61 -6.78 -17.86
CA ASN A 98 -0.45 -7.95 -16.98
C ASN A 98 0.95 -8.54 -17.06
N ARG A 99 1.50 -8.66 -18.26
CA ARG A 99 2.87 -9.15 -18.48
C ARG A 99 3.90 -8.24 -17.81
N LYS A 100 3.71 -6.92 -17.90
CA LYS A 100 4.59 -5.96 -17.24
C LYS A 100 4.57 -6.14 -15.71
N VAL A 101 3.39 -6.34 -15.15
CA VAL A 101 3.24 -6.56 -13.70
C VAL A 101 4.03 -7.79 -13.27
N TYR A 102 3.86 -8.92 -13.95
CA TYR A 102 4.59 -10.15 -13.60
C TYR A 102 6.11 -10.00 -13.76
N GLY A 103 6.56 -9.27 -14.78
CA GLY A 103 7.97 -8.97 -14.96
C GLY A 103 8.54 -8.14 -13.81
N HIS A 104 7.82 -7.11 -13.38
CA HIS A 104 8.22 -6.30 -12.23
C HIS A 104 8.23 -7.10 -10.93
N LEU A 105 7.28 -8.02 -10.75
CA LEU A 105 7.26 -8.88 -9.57
C LEU A 105 8.51 -9.75 -9.45
N GLY A 106 9.02 -10.26 -10.56
CA GLY A 106 10.27 -11.01 -10.57
C GLY A 106 11.44 -10.18 -10.03
N LEU A 107 11.54 -8.91 -10.46
CA LEU A 107 12.54 -7.98 -9.96
C LEU A 107 12.33 -7.67 -8.47
N MET A 108 11.09 -7.47 -8.05
CA MET A 108 10.75 -7.14 -6.66
C MET A 108 11.12 -8.26 -5.70
N LYS A 109 11.04 -9.51 -6.15
CA LYS A 109 11.48 -10.65 -5.34
C LYS A 109 12.93 -10.47 -4.90
N HIS A 110 13.82 -10.10 -5.82
CA HIS A 110 15.24 -9.88 -5.52
C HIS A 110 15.44 -8.70 -4.58
N LEU A 111 14.71 -7.61 -4.79
CA LEU A 111 14.80 -6.43 -3.92
C LEU A 111 14.33 -6.75 -2.51
N LYS A 112 13.27 -7.53 -2.38
CA LYS A 112 12.75 -7.92 -1.06
C LYS A 112 13.71 -8.88 -0.33
N GLU A 113 14.40 -9.74 -1.04
CA GLU A 113 15.44 -10.61 -0.45
C GLU A 113 16.55 -9.77 0.18
N LYS A 114 16.92 -8.64 -0.45
CA LYS A 114 17.91 -7.71 0.08
C LYS A 114 17.38 -6.83 1.20
N ASN A 115 16.09 -6.51 1.18
CA ASN A 115 15.41 -5.68 2.18
C ASN A 115 14.10 -6.36 2.60
N PRO A 116 14.15 -7.34 3.52
CA PRO A 116 12.97 -8.10 3.93
C PRO A 116 11.85 -7.26 4.56
N GLU A 117 12.17 -6.07 5.07
CA GLU A 117 11.18 -5.16 5.66
C GLU A 117 10.42 -4.35 4.62
N MET A 118 10.82 -4.40 3.36
CA MET A 118 10.11 -3.79 2.25
C MET A 118 8.70 -4.37 2.12
N LYS A 119 7.72 -3.50 1.88
CA LYS A 119 6.33 -3.93 1.66
C LYS A 119 5.97 -3.83 0.18
N ILE A 120 5.26 -4.83 -0.31
CA ILE A 120 4.81 -4.91 -1.70
C ILE A 120 3.31 -5.15 -1.70
N ALA A 121 2.57 -4.31 -2.42
CA ALA A 121 1.13 -4.44 -2.56
C ALA A 121 0.74 -4.48 -4.04
N LEU A 122 -0.25 -5.30 -4.35
CA LEU A 122 -0.89 -5.35 -5.66
C LEU A 122 -2.35 -4.95 -5.50
N CYS A 123 -2.82 -4.04 -6.33
CA CYS A 123 -4.20 -3.61 -6.30
C CYS A 123 -4.74 -3.32 -7.70
N GLY A 124 -5.99 -2.92 -7.77
CA GLY A 124 -6.66 -2.56 -9.01
C GLY A 124 -7.58 -3.66 -9.54
N CYS A 125 -8.09 -3.45 -10.76
CA CYS A 125 -9.10 -4.33 -11.36
C CYS A 125 -8.62 -5.77 -11.54
N MET A 126 -7.34 -5.95 -11.86
CA MET A 126 -6.75 -7.27 -12.03
C MET A 126 -6.87 -8.13 -10.76
N MET A 127 -6.84 -7.50 -9.59
CA MET A 127 -6.92 -8.19 -8.31
C MET A 127 -8.36 -8.52 -7.89
N GLN A 128 -9.36 -8.20 -8.71
CA GLN A 128 -10.74 -8.64 -8.51
C GLN A 128 -11.00 -10.01 -9.15
N GLU A 129 -10.11 -10.49 -9.98
CA GLU A 129 -10.21 -11.81 -10.61
C GLU A 129 -9.63 -12.87 -9.67
N GLN A 130 -10.47 -13.82 -9.24
CA GLN A 130 -10.08 -14.81 -8.24
C GLN A 130 -8.90 -15.66 -8.70
N HIS A 131 -8.84 -16.06 -9.95
CA HIS A 131 -7.74 -16.87 -10.48
C HIS A 131 -6.40 -16.14 -10.43
N VAL A 132 -6.40 -14.81 -10.63
CA VAL A 132 -5.18 -13.99 -10.52
C VAL A 132 -4.72 -13.94 -9.08
N VAL A 133 -5.64 -13.71 -8.13
CA VAL A 133 -5.32 -13.68 -6.71
C VAL A 133 -4.74 -15.03 -6.26
N GLU A 134 -5.27 -16.15 -6.75
CA GLU A 134 -4.74 -17.47 -6.45
C GLU A 134 -3.33 -17.67 -6.97
N ILE A 135 -3.03 -17.23 -8.19
CA ILE A 135 -1.68 -17.29 -8.76
C ILE A 135 -0.71 -16.48 -7.91
N ILE A 136 -1.10 -15.26 -7.53
CA ILE A 136 -0.27 -14.39 -6.71
C ILE A 136 0.02 -15.04 -5.36
N SER A 137 -0.99 -15.57 -4.69
CA SER A 137 -0.83 -16.18 -3.37
C SER A 137 0.04 -17.44 -3.37
N LYS A 138 0.06 -18.18 -4.48
CA LYS A 138 0.84 -19.41 -4.60
C LYS A 138 2.26 -19.17 -5.10
N SER A 139 2.40 -18.30 -6.12
CA SER A 139 3.66 -18.13 -6.84
C SER A 139 4.45 -16.90 -6.44
N TYR A 140 3.79 -15.91 -5.81
CA TYR A 140 4.40 -14.64 -5.45
C TYR A 140 4.17 -14.34 -3.97
N ARG A 141 4.60 -15.26 -3.11
CA ARG A 141 4.39 -15.19 -1.65
C ARG A 141 5.05 -14.01 -0.97
N PHE A 142 6.02 -13.37 -1.63
CA PHE A 142 6.68 -12.17 -1.13
C PHE A 142 5.79 -10.91 -1.24
N VAL A 143 4.67 -10.98 -1.94
CA VAL A 143 3.69 -9.91 -1.98
C VAL A 143 2.95 -9.88 -0.65
N ASP A 144 2.94 -8.72 0.01
CA ASP A 144 2.38 -8.58 1.36
C ASP A 144 0.88 -8.33 1.37
N MET A 145 0.37 -7.63 0.36
CA MET A 145 -1.03 -7.20 0.32
C MET A 145 -1.58 -7.30 -1.10
N VAL A 146 -2.83 -7.78 -1.20
CA VAL A 146 -3.56 -7.82 -2.48
C VAL A 146 -4.97 -7.33 -2.22
N PHE A 147 -5.43 -6.34 -2.98
CA PHE A 147 -6.78 -5.81 -2.82
C PHE A 147 -7.32 -5.22 -4.13
N GLY A 148 -8.64 -5.28 -4.31
CA GLY A 148 -9.30 -4.77 -5.49
C GLY A 148 -9.58 -3.27 -5.42
N THR A 149 -10.12 -2.72 -6.52
CA THR A 149 -10.43 -1.30 -6.68
C THR A 149 -11.36 -0.76 -5.58
N HIS A 150 -12.30 -1.58 -5.14
CA HIS A 150 -13.27 -1.17 -4.13
C HIS A 150 -12.66 -1.00 -2.73
N ASN A 151 -11.47 -1.51 -2.50
CA ASN A 151 -10.79 -1.48 -1.21
C ASN A 151 -9.60 -0.52 -1.17
N VAL A 152 -9.41 0.30 -2.21
CA VAL A 152 -8.30 1.27 -2.26
C VAL A 152 -8.31 2.20 -1.06
N TYR A 153 -9.48 2.69 -0.64
CA TYR A 153 -9.61 3.58 0.50
C TYR A 153 -9.22 2.91 1.84
N LYS A 154 -9.17 1.58 1.87
CA LYS A 154 -8.83 0.80 3.07
C LYS A 154 -7.33 0.48 3.17
N LEU A 155 -6.49 1.09 2.36
CA LEU A 155 -5.05 0.78 2.35
C LEU A 155 -4.44 0.81 3.75
N ALA A 156 -4.74 1.83 4.56
CA ALA A 156 -4.19 1.95 5.91
C ALA A 156 -4.62 0.78 6.80
N GLU A 157 -5.89 0.41 6.75
CA GLU A 157 -6.42 -0.73 7.51
C GLU A 157 -5.76 -2.04 7.09
N ILE A 158 -5.66 -2.29 5.79
CA ILE A 158 -5.03 -3.49 5.22
C ILE A 158 -3.56 -3.56 5.64
N PHE A 159 -2.86 -2.43 5.57
CA PHE A 159 -1.45 -2.33 5.94
C PHE A 159 -1.24 -2.64 7.42
N VAL A 160 -2.03 -2.03 8.30
CA VAL A 160 -1.90 -2.23 9.75
C VAL A 160 -2.23 -3.67 10.12
N ASN A 161 -3.28 -4.23 9.55
CA ASN A 161 -3.64 -5.63 9.80
C ASN A 161 -2.53 -6.58 9.38
N ARG A 162 -1.88 -6.31 8.26
CA ARG A 162 -0.75 -7.12 7.79
C ARG A 162 0.44 -7.04 8.73
N ILE A 163 0.76 -5.87 9.23
CA ILE A 163 1.87 -5.68 10.17
C ILE A 163 1.58 -6.39 11.49
N GLU A 164 0.37 -6.25 12.03
CA GLU A 164 -0.01 -6.82 13.32
C GLU A 164 -0.15 -8.34 13.26
N SER A 165 -0.45 -8.90 12.11
CA SER A 165 -0.55 -10.37 11.94
C SER A 165 0.80 -11.06 11.75
N GLY A 166 1.84 -10.29 11.63
CA GLY A 166 3.19 -10.80 11.44
C GLY A 166 3.51 -11.19 10.04
#